data_56f36b6dab904b1e51484fc5de1f6a80
#
_entry.id   56f36b6dab904b1e51484fc5de1f6a80
#
_cell.length_a   1.000
_cell.length_b   1.000
_cell.length_c   1.000
_cell.angle_alpha   90.00
_cell.angle_beta   90.00
_cell.angle_gamma   90.00
#
_symmetry.space_group_name_H-M   'P 1'
#
loop_
_entity.id
_entity.type
_entity.pdbx_description
1 polymer ?
#
loop_
_entity_poly.entity_id
_entity_poly.type
_entity_poly.pdbx_seq_one_letter_code
_entity_poly.pdbx_strand_id
1 'polypeptide(L)'
;MKTKTTLGASLLLGLIFYSLNSWATFDTKLCNLGQVGKVIDEAKCVGRTPESLPAADEDYFQDMDNGFTKNPAAVAVELAPYLPGITPTEAVKRMAIGRNNWIVWTAGNDRLWDKLGYDSRGNLDFLKSLSNYPSLQFSRDNRWHYLGLVNEPCFEKTTKPRADRFGLWLDVRAKDCPNDPFENEQKYPGVKIGARGKNIPEGSYYGYATGVVGLRLFPNPAFDEKAQKHWDPEKFYNDPSYYNDKNLIRPYRVGMSCGFCHVGPNPTNPPKDPEHPKWENLSSNPGAQYFWIDRIFIWDGDHSSFPYQLFHTSRPGALDTSLVSSDYINNPRTMNAVYNLGARLANAKKFGMEKLIGGNVDNKQLNEYAPSGSPLNDFFTAPDTVFTPRVLKDGSDSVGALGALNRVFVNIGLFSEEWTQHFNPLLGGKPVTPISIKTSRKNSAYWQANESQTPNLALFFLASAKPDYLKNAPNGEKHLSSDAAVLSRGKTVFAETCARCHSSKLPEKSYTFFPTGCVGKDYLTCWNKYWDYAGTDEFKKDMKEIVLKDDFLKDN
;
A
#
# COMPACT_ATOMS: atom_id res chain seq x y z
N MET A 1 -28.20 39.43 -27.85
CA MET A 1 -29.10 38.45 -27.21
C MET A 1 -28.29 37.69 -26.18
N LYS A 2 -28.45 38.05 -24.92
CA LYS A 2 -27.87 37.36 -23.75
C LYS A 2 -28.84 36.29 -23.29
N THR A 3 -28.44 35.05 -23.09
CA THR A 3 -29.08 34.11 -22.16
C THR A 3 -28.13 32.98 -21.85
N LYS A 4 -27.66 32.96 -20.62
CA LYS A 4 -27.87 31.95 -19.58
C LYS A 4 -27.26 30.55 -19.85
N THR A 5 -26.13 30.29 -19.28
CA THR A 5 -25.71 28.95 -18.78
C THR A 5 -24.89 29.12 -17.51
N THR A 6 -25.57 29.28 -16.41
CA THR A 6 -25.00 29.23 -15.05
C THR A 6 -26.06 28.63 -14.13
N LEU A 7 -26.24 27.32 -14.18
CA LEU A 7 -27.07 26.61 -13.18
C LEU A 7 -26.69 25.15 -12.93
N GLY A 8 -25.55 24.69 -13.39
CA GLY A 8 -25.11 23.29 -13.19
C GLY A 8 -24.07 23.07 -12.09
N ALA A 9 -23.30 24.10 -11.74
CA ALA A 9 -22.17 23.93 -10.83
C ALA A 9 -22.51 24.14 -9.34
N SER A 10 -23.67 24.70 -9.03
CA SER A 10 -24.01 25.04 -7.63
C SER A 10 -24.71 23.92 -6.86
N LEU A 11 -25.24 22.90 -7.51
CA LEU A 11 -25.91 21.80 -6.81
C LEU A 11 -24.95 20.69 -6.33
N LEU A 12 -23.83 20.49 -6.99
CA LEU A 12 -22.81 19.53 -6.50
C LEU A 12 -22.03 20.02 -5.29
N LEU A 13 -21.87 21.32 -5.14
CA LEU A 13 -21.18 21.95 -3.99
C LEU A 13 -22.04 21.96 -2.71
N GLY A 14 -23.36 21.90 -2.83
CA GLY A 14 -24.28 21.97 -1.68
C GLY A 14 -24.40 20.66 -0.88
N LEU A 15 -24.12 19.51 -1.48
CA LEU A 15 -24.30 18.21 -0.82
C LEU A 15 -23.10 17.76 0.03
N ILE A 16 -21.96 18.45 -0.09
CA ILE A 16 -20.72 18.09 0.60
C ILE A 16 -20.53 18.88 1.89
N PHE A 17 -21.20 20.02 2.04
CA PHE A 17 -21.06 20.87 3.24
C PHE A 17 -21.77 20.37 4.50
N TYR A 18 -22.62 19.33 4.42
CA TYR A 18 -23.38 18.82 5.58
C TYR A 18 -22.69 17.70 6.36
N SER A 19 -21.54 17.17 5.90
CA SER A 19 -20.87 16.03 6.55
C SER A 19 -19.81 16.41 7.58
N LEU A 20 -19.51 17.70 7.77
CA LEU A 20 -18.39 18.12 8.62
C LEU A 20 -18.63 18.05 10.13
N ASN A 21 -19.84 17.72 10.60
CA ASN A 21 -20.15 17.78 12.03
C ASN A 21 -20.76 16.51 12.65
N SER A 22 -20.87 15.40 11.93
CA SER A 22 -21.32 14.15 12.56
C SER A 22 -20.20 13.14 12.66
N TRP A 23 -19.22 13.42 13.46
CA TRP A 23 -18.36 12.37 14.01
C TRP A 23 -19.28 11.44 14.78
N ALA A 24 -19.53 10.25 14.26
CA ALA A 24 -20.11 9.19 15.07
C ALA A 24 -19.36 9.27 16.40
N THR A 25 -20.06 9.33 17.50
CA THR A 25 -19.55 9.51 18.85
C THR A 25 -18.63 8.36 19.24
N PHE A 26 -17.49 8.29 18.56
CA PHE A 26 -16.33 7.59 19.06
C PHE A 26 -16.04 8.25 20.41
N ASP A 27 -15.76 7.49 21.43
CA ASP A 27 -15.48 8.05 22.75
C ASP A 27 -14.17 8.86 22.71
N THR A 28 -14.23 9.99 22.01
CA THR A 28 -13.15 10.99 21.92
C THR A 28 -12.83 11.57 23.28
N LYS A 29 -13.67 11.32 24.28
CA LYS A 29 -13.45 11.79 25.65
C LYS A 29 -12.30 11.07 26.34
N LEU A 30 -11.99 9.84 25.94
CA LEU A 30 -10.95 9.06 26.62
C LEU A 30 -9.54 9.60 26.37
N CYS A 31 -9.23 10.14 25.19
CA CYS A 31 -7.89 10.65 24.93
C CYS A 31 -7.73 11.63 23.78
N ASN A 32 -8.72 12.43 23.50
CA ASN A 32 -8.64 13.41 22.40
C ASN A 32 -8.29 12.80 21.03
N LEU A 33 -8.75 11.60 20.75
CA LEU A 33 -8.62 10.99 19.44
C LEU A 33 -9.22 11.91 18.37
N GLY A 34 -8.53 12.07 17.24
CA GLY A 34 -9.00 12.91 16.14
C GLY A 34 -8.75 14.41 16.28
N GLN A 35 -8.03 14.86 17.29
CA GLN A 35 -7.59 16.26 17.33
C GLN A 35 -6.53 16.52 16.27
N VAL A 36 -6.78 17.49 15.41
CA VAL A 36 -5.84 17.92 14.36
C VAL A 36 -4.49 18.30 14.95
N GLY A 37 -3.41 17.78 14.39
CA GLY A 37 -2.05 18.04 14.82
C GLY A 37 -1.58 17.25 16.03
N LYS A 38 -2.44 16.42 16.65
CA LYS A 38 -2.07 15.65 17.84
C LYS A 38 -1.59 14.24 17.53
N VAL A 39 -2.09 13.62 16.48
CA VAL A 39 -1.64 12.30 16.00
C VAL A 39 -1.66 11.23 17.11
N ILE A 40 -2.72 11.20 17.90
CA ILE A 40 -2.88 10.24 18.99
C ILE A 40 -3.69 9.06 18.47
N ASP A 41 -3.12 7.85 18.51
CA ASP A 41 -3.83 6.63 18.18
C ASP A 41 -4.46 5.95 19.41
N GLU A 42 -5.34 4.99 19.15
CA GLU A 42 -6.06 4.28 20.20
C GLU A 42 -5.13 3.45 21.11
N ALA A 43 -4.02 2.94 20.57
CA ALA A 43 -3.05 2.18 21.35
C ALA A 43 -2.33 3.09 22.37
N LYS A 44 -1.91 4.26 21.92
CA LYS A 44 -1.31 5.27 22.82
C LYS A 44 -2.31 5.75 23.87
N CYS A 45 -3.56 5.89 23.46
CA CYS A 45 -4.68 6.29 24.31
C CYS A 45 -4.82 5.42 25.56
N VAL A 46 -4.69 4.12 25.40
CA VAL A 46 -4.79 3.15 26.50
C VAL A 46 -3.45 2.80 27.12
N GLY A 47 -2.42 3.60 26.86
CA GLY A 47 -1.10 3.43 27.45
C GLY A 47 -0.26 2.30 26.88
N ARG A 48 -0.57 1.79 25.67
CA ARG A 48 0.27 0.81 24.99
C ARG A 48 1.58 1.45 24.57
N THR A 49 2.64 0.69 24.66
CA THR A 49 3.97 1.08 24.19
C THR A 49 4.33 0.30 22.90
N PRO A 50 5.33 0.71 22.12
CA PRO A 50 5.79 -0.04 20.95
C PRO A 50 6.15 -1.50 21.27
N GLU A 51 6.78 -1.71 22.44
CA GLU A 51 7.19 -3.04 22.91
C GLU A 51 5.99 -3.94 23.24
N SER A 52 4.84 -3.34 23.53
CA SER A 52 3.60 -4.06 23.74
C SER A 52 2.89 -4.46 22.44
N LEU A 53 3.44 -4.10 21.30
CA LEU A 53 2.97 -4.40 19.95
C LEU A 53 4.11 -5.08 19.16
N PRO A 54 4.61 -6.25 19.62
CA PRO A 54 5.75 -6.89 18.98
C PRO A 54 5.42 -7.30 17.54
N ALA A 55 6.44 -7.23 16.69
CA ALA A 55 6.34 -7.73 15.33
C ALA A 55 6.16 -9.25 15.32
N ALA A 56 5.29 -9.74 14.45
CA ALA A 56 5.08 -11.16 14.26
C ALA A 56 6.25 -11.78 13.51
N ASP A 57 6.80 -12.85 14.06
CA ASP A 57 8.00 -13.55 13.55
C ASP A 57 7.71 -14.98 13.03
N GLU A 58 6.43 -15.39 12.97
CA GLU A 58 6.03 -16.65 12.37
C GLU A 58 6.19 -16.63 10.86
N ASP A 59 6.83 -17.65 10.32
CA ASP A 59 6.98 -17.83 8.87
C ASP A 59 5.76 -18.53 8.25
N TYR A 60 4.56 -17.96 8.51
CA TYR A 60 3.28 -18.52 8.06
C TYR A 60 3.17 -18.57 6.54
N PHE A 61 3.77 -17.61 5.85
CA PHE A 61 3.76 -17.49 4.40
C PHE A 61 4.99 -18.11 3.73
N GLN A 62 5.61 -19.11 4.35
CA GLN A 62 6.85 -19.72 3.85
C GLN A 62 6.76 -20.29 2.43
N ASP A 63 5.55 -20.64 1.97
CA ASP A 63 5.33 -21.16 0.62
C ASP A 63 5.28 -20.08 -0.46
N MET A 64 5.02 -18.83 -0.09
CA MET A 64 5.03 -17.71 -1.02
C MET A 64 6.44 -17.42 -1.54
N ASP A 65 6.52 -16.59 -2.59
CA ASP A 65 7.79 -16.12 -3.13
C ASP A 65 8.74 -17.27 -3.50
N ASN A 66 8.20 -18.31 -4.15
CA ASN A 66 8.92 -19.53 -4.52
C ASN A 66 9.53 -20.30 -3.33
N GLY A 67 8.96 -20.14 -2.14
CA GLY A 67 9.43 -20.84 -0.94
C GLY A 67 10.81 -20.36 -0.47
N PHE A 68 11.16 -19.12 -0.72
CA PHE A 68 12.50 -18.58 -0.47
C PHE A 68 12.98 -18.79 0.98
N THR A 69 12.11 -18.58 1.97
CA THR A 69 12.47 -18.76 3.39
C THR A 69 12.67 -20.22 3.82
N LYS A 70 12.25 -21.18 2.99
CA LYS A 70 12.53 -22.61 3.22
C LYS A 70 14.01 -22.99 3.05
N ASN A 71 14.83 -22.07 2.53
CA ASN A 71 16.27 -22.23 2.45
C ASN A 71 16.99 -21.17 3.32
N PRO A 72 17.12 -21.39 4.64
CA PRO A 72 17.69 -20.41 5.56
C PRO A 72 19.13 -19.98 5.20
N ALA A 73 19.91 -20.89 4.64
CA ALA A 73 21.28 -20.57 4.23
C ALA A 73 21.31 -19.58 3.06
N ALA A 74 20.42 -19.77 2.07
CA ALA A 74 20.29 -18.82 0.97
C ALA A 74 19.82 -17.45 1.45
N VAL A 75 18.85 -17.40 2.37
CA VAL A 75 18.40 -16.15 2.99
C VAL A 75 19.55 -15.43 3.70
N ALA A 76 20.37 -16.15 4.47
CA ALA A 76 21.51 -15.55 5.15
C ALA A 76 22.55 -14.99 4.16
N VAL A 77 22.81 -15.66 3.05
CA VAL A 77 23.69 -15.17 1.99
C VAL A 77 23.17 -13.86 1.39
N GLU A 78 21.87 -13.78 1.10
CA GLU A 78 21.26 -12.58 0.55
C GLU A 78 21.29 -11.39 1.52
N LEU A 79 21.17 -11.64 2.82
CA LEU A 79 21.17 -10.58 3.83
C LEU A 79 22.59 -10.21 4.33
N ALA A 80 23.58 -11.05 4.10
CA ALA A 80 24.95 -10.82 4.57
C ALA A 80 25.58 -9.48 4.15
N PRO A 81 25.31 -8.93 2.93
CA PRO A 81 25.79 -7.61 2.55
C PRO A 81 25.27 -6.47 3.44
N TYR A 82 24.12 -6.64 4.06
CA TYR A 82 23.44 -5.64 4.90
C TYR A 82 23.58 -5.93 6.39
N LEU A 83 23.71 -7.20 6.74
CA LEU A 83 23.86 -7.71 8.11
C LEU A 83 25.02 -8.72 8.17
N PRO A 84 26.27 -8.26 8.16
CA PRO A 84 27.42 -9.14 8.20
C PRO A 84 27.37 -10.09 9.40
N GLY A 85 27.59 -11.40 9.16
CA GLY A 85 27.57 -12.41 10.20
C GLY A 85 26.20 -12.89 10.66
N ILE A 86 25.11 -12.50 9.97
CA ILE A 86 23.76 -12.98 10.28
C ILE A 86 23.68 -14.51 10.18
N THR A 87 23.08 -15.14 11.20
CA THR A 87 22.84 -16.59 11.16
C THR A 87 21.63 -16.93 10.27
N PRO A 88 21.58 -18.16 9.70
CA PRO A 88 20.42 -18.58 8.90
C PRO A 88 19.07 -18.46 9.64
N THR A 89 19.02 -18.79 10.91
CA THR A 89 17.81 -18.68 11.75
C THR A 89 17.38 -17.24 11.92
N GLU A 90 18.31 -16.35 12.25
CA GLU A 90 17.99 -14.92 12.38
C GLU A 90 17.60 -14.30 11.03
N ALA A 91 18.21 -14.74 9.95
CA ALA A 91 17.87 -14.28 8.61
C ALA A 91 16.42 -14.60 8.24
N VAL A 92 15.96 -15.85 8.45
CA VAL A 92 14.56 -16.23 8.23
C VAL A 92 13.63 -15.44 9.14
N LYS A 93 13.98 -15.26 10.41
CA LYS A 93 13.19 -14.45 11.35
C LYS A 93 13.02 -13.01 10.86
N ARG A 94 14.09 -12.36 10.39
CA ARG A 94 14.03 -11.00 9.82
C ARG A 94 13.14 -10.94 8.58
N MET A 95 13.25 -11.94 7.73
CA MET A 95 12.40 -12.06 6.54
C MET A 95 10.93 -12.25 6.89
N ALA A 96 10.62 -13.14 7.84
CA ALA A 96 9.27 -13.38 8.31
C ALA A 96 8.64 -12.09 8.89
N ILE A 97 9.37 -11.38 9.76
CA ILE A 97 8.91 -10.08 10.30
C ILE A 97 8.62 -9.10 9.17
N GLY A 98 9.53 -8.94 8.21
CA GLY A 98 9.33 -8.02 7.09
C GLY A 98 8.14 -8.39 6.23
N ARG A 99 7.96 -9.66 5.90
CA ARG A 99 6.84 -10.18 5.13
C ARG A 99 5.51 -10.03 5.87
N ASN A 100 5.47 -10.34 7.17
CA ASN A 100 4.28 -10.18 7.99
C ASN A 100 3.87 -8.72 8.14
N ASN A 101 4.84 -7.82 8.26
CA ASN A 101 4.60 -6.38 8.23
C ASN A 101 3.96 -5.95 6.89
N TRP A 102 4.39 -6.54 5.78
CA TRP A 102 3.84 -6.25 4.45
C TRP A 102 2.44 -6.81 4.23
N ILE A 103 2.19 -8.06 4.65
CA ILE A 103 0.96 -8.79 4.31
C ILE A 103 -0.13 -8.65 5.36
N VAL A 104 0.22 -8.55 6.65
CA VAL A 104 -0.74 -8.65 7.75
C VAL A 104 -0.87 -7.37 8.57
N TRP A 105 0.25 -6.63 8.78
CA TRP A 105 0.24 -5.47 9.64
C TRP A 105 -0.56 -4.31 9.06
N THR A 106 -1.57 -3.83 9.79
CA THR A 106 -2.45 -2.73 9.36
C THR A 106 -2.14 -1.41 10.08
N ALA A 107 -1.28 -1.43 11.09
CA ALA A 107 -0.89 -0.26 11.89
C ALA A 107 -2.09 0.55 12.45
N GLY A 108 -3.22 -0.12 12.73
CA GLY A 108 -4.41 0.53 13.29
C GLY A 108 -5.22 1.37 12.29
N ASN A 109 -5.08 1.12 10.99
CA ASN A 109 -5.75 1.90 9.95
C ASN A 109 -7.22 1.52 9.69
N ASP A 110 -7.75 0.54 10.41
CA ASP A 110 -9.16 0.13 10.35
C ASP A 110 -10.11 1.32 10.58
N ARG A 111 -9.75 2.26 11.41
CA ARG A 111 -10.50 3.50 11.65
C ARG A 111 -10.57 4.39 10.41
N LEU A 112 -9.46 4.52 9.68
CA LEU A 112 -9.40 5.30 8.44
C LEU A 112 -10.38 4.75 7.41
N TRP A 113 -10.32 3.45 7.17
CA TRP A 113 -11.14 2.81 6.14
C TRP A 113 -12.62 2.78 6.49
N ASP A 114 -12.95 2.58 7.78
CA ASP A 114 -14.33 2.67 8.27
C ASP A 114 -14.88 4.09 8.07
N LYS A 115 -14.10 5.10 8.42
CA LYS A 115 -14.48 6.50 8.20
C LYS A 115 -14.65 6.84 6.72
N LEU A 116 -13.73 6.42 5.86
CA LEU A 116 -13.86 6.65 4.42
C LEU A 116 -15.08 5.94 3.84
N GLY A 117 -15.38 4.72 4.30
CA GLY A 117 -16.60 4.01 3.93
C GLY A 117 -17.85 4.79 4.28
N TYR A 118 -17.88 5.33 5.47
CA TYR A 118 -18.99 6.17 5.93
C TYR A 118 -19.08 7.49 5.15
N ASP A 119 -17.98 8.23 5.04
CA ASP A 119 -17.95 9.54 4.38
C ASP A 119 -18.23 9.44 2.86
N SER A 120 -17.85 8.33 2.24
CA SER A 120 -18.13 8.06 0.82
C SER A 120 -19.55 7.55 0.55
N ARG A 121 -20.37 7.41 1.57
CA ARG A 121 -21.73 6.84 1.48
C ARG A 121 -21.75 5.46 0.82
N GLY A 122 -20.76 4.63 1.13
CA GLY A 122 -20.67 3.27 0.62
C GLY A 122 -19.96 3.11 -0.72
N ASN A 123 -19.46 4.18 -1.32
CA ASN A 123 -18.63 4.05 -2.52
C ASN A 123 -17.29 3.33 -2.25
N LEU A 124 -16.85 3.31 -1.02
CA LEU A 124 -15.75 2.50 -0.53
C LEU A 124 -16.20 1.76 0.73
N ASP A 125 -16.43 0.47 0.65
CA ASP A 125 -16.80 -0.35 1.80
C ASP A 125 -16.12 -1.71 1.79
N PHE A 126 -15.06 -1.85 2.59
CA PHE A 126 -14.36 -3.13 2.66
C PHE A 126 -15.18 -4.25 3.32
N LEU A 127 -16.12 -3.96 4.22
CA LEU A 127 -17.02 -5.02 4.73
C LEU A 127 -17.88 -5.62 3.62
N LYS A 128 -18.34 -4.78 2.69
CA LYS A 128 -19.05 -5.28 1.52
C LYS A 128 -18.10 -5.98 0.54
N SER A 129 -16.89 -5.46 0.33
CA SER A 129 -15.88 -6.08 -0.55
C SER A 129 -15.45 -7.48 -0.07
N LEU A 130 -15.55 -7.77 1.22
CA LEU A 130 -15.28 -9.09 1.80
C LEU A 130 -16.46 -10.07 1.67
N SER A 131 -17.66 -9.58 1.33
CA SER A 131 -18.89 -10.32 1.49
C SER A 131 -19.20 -11.26 0.32
N ASN A 132 -19.97 -12.32 0.64
CA ASN A 132 -20.59 -13.21 -0.34
C ASN A 132 -22.11 -13.01 -0.40
N TYR A 133 -22.60 -11.85 -0.01
CA TYR A 133 -24.04 -11.59 0.02
C TYR A 133 -24.66 -11.72 -1.38
N PRO A 134 -25.81 -12.44 -1.54
CA PRO A 134 -26.30 -12.85 -2.85
C PRO A 134 -26.65 -11.72 -3.83
N SER A 135 -26.98 -10.53 -3.34
CA SER A 135 -27.28 -9.40 -4.23
C SER A 135 -26.05 -8.67 -4.77
N LEU A 136 -24.86 -8.96 -4.24
CA LEU A 136 -23.62 -8.39 -4.74
C LEU A 136 -23.20 -9.05 -6.06
N GLN A 137 -22.58 -8.28 -6.95
CA GLN A 137 -22.11 -8.77 -8.24
C GLN A 137 -20.88 -9.68 -8.13
N PHE A 138 -20.32 -9.78 -6.95
CA PHE A 138 -19.13 -10.57 -6.65
C PHE A 138 -19.32 -11.41 -5.38
N SER A 139 -18.53 -12.45 -5.31
CA SER A 139 -18.36 -13.32 -4.14
C SER A 139 -16.97 -13.95 -4.21
N ARG A 140 -16.62 -14.84 -3.29
CA ARG A 140 -15.34 -15.56 -3.36
C ARG A 140 -15.10 -16.25 -4.71
N ASP A 141 -16.16 -16.72 -5.40
CA ASP A 141 -16.05 -17.50 -6.64
C ASP A 141 -15.65 -16.65 -7.87
N ASN A 142 -15.74 -15.31 -7.79
CA ASN A 142 -15.37 -14.41 -8.87
C ASN A 142 -14.70 -13.11 -8.38
N ARG A 143 -14.23 -13.09 -7.14
CA ARG A 143 -13.64 -11.89 -6.52
C ARG A 143 -12.40 -11.40 -7.24
N TRP A 144 -11.53 -12.32 -7.65
CA TRP A 144 -10.38 -11.97 -8.47
C TRP A 144 -10.79 -11.37 -9.81
N HIS A 145 -11.66 -12.05 -10.55
CA HIS A 145 -12.10 -11.57 -11.87
C HIS A 145 -12.88 -10.25 -11.81
N TYR A 146 -13.66 -10.06 -10.76
CA TYR A 146 -14.50 -8.87 -10.65
C TYR A 146 -13.82 -7.70 -9.96
N LEU A 147 -13.11 -7.94 -8.85
CA LEU A 147 -12.46 -6.89 -8.04
C LEU A 147 -10.94 -6.86 -8.20
N GLY A 148 -10.32 -7.93 -8.71
CA GLY A 148 -8.87 -8.09 -8.72
C GLY A 148 -8.28 -8.34 -7.33
N LEU A 149 -9.09 -8.78 -6.37
CA LEU A 149 -8.65 -9.10 -5.02
C LEU A 149 -8.25 -10.56 -4.90
N VAL A 150 -7.14 -10.80 -4.24
CA VAL A 150 -6.61 -12.15 -4.04
C VAL A 150 -7.36 -12.84 -2.91
N ASN A 151 -8.03 -13.94 -3.22
CA ASN A 151 -8.61 -14.82 -2.21
C ASN A 151 -7.50 -15.44 -1.36
N GLU A 152 -7.63 -15.35 -0.03
CA GLU A 152 -6.71 -15.99 0.89
C GLU A 152 -6.88 -17.52 0.81
N PRO A 153 -5.79 -18.28 0.61
CA PRO A 153 -5.85 -19.73 0.75
C PRO A 153 -6.43 -20.17 2.08
N CYS A 154 -6.96 -21.36 2.14
CA CYS A 154 -7.55 -21.91 3.37
C CYS A 154 -8.88 -21.27 3.80
N PHE A 155 -9.61 -20.66 2.88
CA PHE A 155 -10.97 -20.20 3.13
C PHE A 155 -11.96 -20.77 2.13
N GLU A 156 -13.21 -20.88 2.56
CA GLU A 156 -14.34 -21.32 1.78
C GLU A 156 -15.42 -20.24 1.75
N LYS A 157 -16.17 -20.19 0.67
CA LYS A 157 -17.31 -19.30 0.53
C LYS A 157 -18.41 -19.68 1.52
N THR A 158 -18.93 -18.72 2.26
CA THR A 158 -20.15 -18.94 3.02
C THR A 158 -21.38 -18.93 2.11
N THR A 159 -22.33 -19.81 2.41
CA THR A 159 -23.63 -19.90 1.71
C THR A 159 -24.79 -19.36 2.54
N LYS A 160 -24.52 -18.84 3.74
CA LYS A 160 -25.50 -18.30 4.68
C LYS A 160 -24.90 -17.22 5.56
N PRO A 161 -25.74 -16.37 6.17
CA PRO A 161 -25.26 -15.39 7.13
C PRO A 161 -24.59 -16.07 8.32
N ARG A 162 -23.49 -15.51 8.78
CA ARG A 162 -22.69 -16.07 9.88
C ARG A 162 -23.16 -15.49 11.21
N ALA A 163 -23.74 -16.34 12.06
CA ALA A 163 -24.17 -15.93 13.40
C ALA A 163 -22.98 -15.46 14.27
N ASP A 164 -21.80 -16.06 14.11
CA ASP A 164 -20.57 -15.67 14.80
C ASP A 164 -19.95 -14.37 14.26
N ARG A 165 -20.51 -13.80 13.20
CA ARG A 165 -20.13 -12.53 12.57
C ARG A 165 -21.33 -11.59 12.40
N PHE A 166 -22.26 -11.62 13.33
CA PHE A 166 -23.44 -10.73 13.36
C PHE A 166 -24.26 -10.71 12.07
N GLY A 167 -24.39 -11.87 11.42
CA GLY A 167 -25.17 -12.01 10.19
C GLY A 167 -24.44 -11.57 8.92
N LEU A 168 -23.18 -11.17 8.99
CA LEU A 168 -22.37 -10.87 7.81
C LEU A 168 -22.05 -12.14 7.01
N TRP A 169 -21.96 -11.99 5.69
CA TRP A 169 -21.68 -13.08 4.74
C TRP A 169 -20.17 -13.18 4.43
N LEU A 170 -19.37 -13.41 5.44
CA LEU A 170 -17.91 -13.46 5.31
C LEU A 170 -17.42 -14.91 5.09
N ASP A 171 -16.32 -15.06 4.38
CA ASP A 171 -15.67 -16.35 4.16
C ASP A 171 -15.41 -17.11 5.47
N VAL A 172 -15.32 -18.41 5.39
CA VAL A 172 -15.09 -19.31 6.54
C VAL A 172 -13.76 -20.01 6.34
N ARG A 173 -12.93 -20.06 7.36
CA ARG A 173 -11.69 -20.85 7.33
C ARG A 173 -12.02 -22.34 7.21
N ALA A 174 -11.39 -23.03 6.28
CA ALA A 174 -11.55 -24.47 6.08
C ALA A 174 -11.01 -25.24 7.30
N LYS A 175 -11.64 -26.36 7.63
CA LYS A 175 -11.37 -27.13 8.86
C LYS A 175 -9.99 -27.79 8.90
N ASP A 176 -9.47 -28.12 7.74
CA ASP A 176 -8.18 -28.78 7.54
C ASP A 176 -7.00 -27.83 7.46
N CYS A 177 -7.28 -26.53 7.54
CA CYS A 177 -6.25 -25.51 7.45
C CYS A 177 -5.65 -25.14 8.81
N PRO A 178 -4.36 -24.77 8.86
CA PRO A 178 -3.73 -24.33 10.09
C PRO A 178 -4.40 -23.06 10.62
N ASN A 179 -4.36 -22.89 11.94
CA ASN A 179 -4.79 -21.65 12.56
C ASN A 179 -3.89 -20.48 12.09
N ASP A 180 -4.50 -19.33 11.93
CA ASP A 180 -3.77 -18.10 11.68
C ASP A 180 -2.99 -17.70 12.96
N PRO A 181 -1.65 -17.69 12.94
CA PRO A 181 -0.88 -17.37 14.13
C PRO A 181 -1.07 -15.92 14.59
N PHE A 182 -1.46 -15.04 13.68
CA PHE A 182 -1.68 -13.62 13.97
C PHE A 182 -2.97 -13.36 14.76
N GLU A 183 -3.90 -14.32 14.81
CA GLU A 183 -5.10 -14.27 15.65
C GLU A 183 -4.84 -14.64 17.11
N ASN A 184 -3.61 -14.99 17.47
CA ASN A 184 -3.25 -15.37 18.83
C ASN A 184 -3.31 -14.17 19.79
N GLU A 185 -4.38 -14.07 20.57
CA GLU A 185 -4.62 -12.97 21.51
C GLU A 185 -3.67 -12.95 22.70
N GLN A 186 -3.04 -14.10 23.03
CA GLN A 186 -2.06 -14.15 24.11
C GLN A 186 -0.72 -13.55 23.68
N LYS A 187 -0.30 -13.85 22.44
CA LYS A 187 0.94 -13.30 21.86
C LYS A 187 0.74 -11.86 21.36
N TYR A 188 -0.42 -11.57 20.80
CA TYR A 188 -0.76 -10.30 20.15
C TYR A 188 -2.03 -9.68 20.75
N PRO A 189 -2.05 -9.31 22.04
CA PRO A 189 -3.27 -8.87 22.69
C PRO A 189 -3.84 -7.60 22.05
N GLY A 190 -5.14 -7.61 21.82
CA GLY A 190 -5.86 -6.48 21.24
C GLY A 190 -5.79 -5.21 22.06
N VAL A 191 -6.30 -4.13 21.50
CA VAL A 191 -6.36 -2.82 22.14
C VAL A 191 -7.75 -2.62 22.74
N LYS A 192 -7.87 -2.61 24.08
CA LYS A 192 -9.12 -2.40 24.82
C LYS A 192 -9.53 -0.94 24.81
N ILE A 193 -10.55 -0.61 24.02
CA ILE A 193 -11.09 0.74 23.94
C ILE A 193 -12.59 0.71 23.60
N GLY A 194 -13.36 1.65 24.16
CA GLY A 194 -14.79 1.76 23.91
C GLY A 194 -15.57 0.52 24.32
N ALA A 195 -16.46 0.03 23.44
CA ALA A 195 -17.25 -1.18 23.64
C ALA A 195 -16.53 -2.48 23.22
N ARG A 196 -15.32 -2.39 22.71
CA ARG A 196 -14.50 -3.54 22.27
C ARG A 196 -14.35 -4.56 23.40
N GLY A 197 -14.57 -5.83 23.12
CA GLY A 197 -14.53 -6.91 24.11
C GLY A 197 -15.79 -7.09 24.95
N LYS A 198 -16.81 -6.24 24.81
CA LYS A 198 -18.10 -6.37 25.51
C LYS A 198 -19.10 -7.21 24.71
N ASN A 199 -19.44 -6.77 23.51
CA ASN A 199 -20.42 -7.44 22.65
C ASN A 199 -19.75 -8.34 21.60
N ILE A 200 -18.49 -8.06 21.27
CA ILE A 200 -17.65 -8.81 20.37
C ILE A 200 -16.34 -9.10 21.07
N PRO A 201 -15.76 -10.31 20.98
CA PRO A 201 -14.41 -10.59 21.48
C PRO A 201 -13.41 -9.57 20.93
N GLU A 202 -12.47 -9.16 21.78
CA GLU A 202 -11.53 -8.08 21.42
C GLU A 202 -10.62 -8.44 20.25
N GLY A 203 -10.17 -9.68 20.21
CA GLY A 203 -9.25 -10.17 19.19
C GLY A 203 -7.80 -9.69 19.37
N SER A 204 -6.96 -10.11 18.46
CA SER A 204 -5.57 -9.67 18.33
C SER A 204 -5.48 -8.27 17.72
N TYR A 205 -4.39 -7.54 18.00
CA TYR A 205 -4.13 -6.28 17.31
C TYR A 205 -3.72 -6.46 15.81
N TYR A 206 -3.50 -7.70 15.36
CA TYR A 206 -3.45 -8.05 13.93
C TYR A 206 -4.83 -8.29 13.32
N GLY A 207 -5.89 -8.35 14.12
CA GLY A 207 -7.25 -8.65 13.67
C GLY A 207 -7.45 -10.10 13.25
N TYR A 208 -8.67 -10.40 12.77
CA TYR A 208 -9.01 -11.71 12.21
C TYR A 208 -8.74 -11.75 10.71
N ALA A 209 -8.32 -12.91 10.20
CA ALA A 209 -8.27 -13.16 8.77
C ALA A 209 -9.66 -13.11 8.15
N THR A 210 -9.74 -12.63 6.93
CA THR A 210 -11.01 -12.32 6.26
C THR A 210 -11.33 -13.22 5.06
N GLY A 211 -10.36 -14.01 4.62
CA GLY A 211 -10.43 -14.73 3.35
C GLY A 211 -10.01 -13.90 2.13
N VAL A 212 -9.56 -12.64 2.36
CA VAL A 212 -8.93 -11.78 1.34
C VAL A 212 -7.56 -11.37 1.84
N VAL A 213 -6.54 -11.63 1.04
CA VAL A 213 -5.16 -11.29 1.39
C VAL A 213 -5.04 -9.78 1.62
N GLY A 214 -4.42 -9.42 2.72
CA GLY A 214 -4.15 -8.02 3.06
C GLY A 214 -5.31 -7.25 3.69
N LEU A 215 -6.47 -7.88 3.91
CA LEU A 215 -7.56 -7.30 4.69
C LEU A 215 -7.74 -8.06 6.02
N ARG A 216 -7.84 -7.31 7.10
CA ARG A 216 -8.01 -7.85 8.46
C ARG A 216 -9.26 -7.26 9.12
N LEU A 217 -9.99 -8.10 9.86
CA LEU A 217 -11.24 -7.72 10.51
C LEU A 217 -10.99 -7.40 11.99
N PHE A 218 -11.46 -6.24 12.42
CA PHE A 218 -11.31 -5.76 13.81
C PHE A 218 -12.66 -5.52 14.45
N PRO A 219 -12.87 -5.97 15.70
CA PRO A 219 -14.06 -5.60 16.48
C PRO A 219 -14.17 -4.08 16.60
N ASN A 220 -15.34 -3.53 16.31
CA ASN A 220 -15.54 -2.08 16.37
C ASN A 220 -15.66 -1.62 17.84
N PRO A 221 -14.80 -0.71 18.33
CA PRO A 221 -14.86 -0.22 19.70
C PRO A 221 -16.15 0.49 20.07
N ALA A 222 -16.87 1.02 19.08
CA ALA A 222 -18.13 1.73 19.30
C ALA A 222 -19.38 0.83 19.26
N PHE A 223 -19.24 -0.47 18.96
CA PHE A 223 -20.36 -1.39 18.87
C PHE A 223 -20.83 -1.83 20.26
N ASP A 224 -21.60 -0.96 20.94
CA ASP A 224 -22.21 -1.17 22.24
C ASP A 224 -23.55 -1.91 22.14
N GLU A 225 -24.24 -2.10 23.26
CA GLU A 225 -25.56 -2.75 23.30
C GLU A 225 -26.62 -2.01 22.48
N LYS A 226 -26.54 -0.67 22.41
CA LYS A 226 -27.47 0.14 21.60
C LYS A 226 -27.21 -0.09 20.12
N ALA A 227 -25.94 -0.08 19.73
CA ALA A 227 -25.53 -0.37 18.36
C ALA A 227 -25.92 -1.79 17.93
N GLN A 228 -25.74 -2.77 18.81
CA GLN A 228 -26.13 -4.15 18.55
C GLN A 228 -27.66 -4.29 18.35
N LYS A 229 -28.47 -3.61 19.15
CA LYS A 229 -29.93 -3.60 18.99
C LYS A 229 -30.38 -2.92 17.69
N HIS A 230 -29.59 -1.97 17.19
CA HIS A 230 -29.88 -1.25 15.94
C HIS A 230 -29.34 -1.98 14.71
N TRP A 231 -28.41 -2.92 14.88
CA TRP A 231 -27.76 -3.62 13.81
C TRP A 231 -28.69 -4.62 13.11
N ASP A 232 -28.83 -4.47 11.80
CA ASP A 232 -29.60 -5.34 10.92
C ASP A 232 -28.75 -5.66 9.68
N PRO A 233 -28.19 -6.87 9.58
CA PRO A 233 -27.30 -7.24 8.47
C PRO A 233 -28.01 -7.26 7.11
N GLU A 234 -29.32 -7.56 7.04
CA GLU A 234 -30.05 -7.56 5.78
C GLU A 234 -30.24 -6.13 5.25
N LYS A 235 -30.56 -5.19 6.13
CA LYS A 235 -30.66 -3.77 5.75
C LYS A 235 -29.31 -3.18 5.38
N PHE A 236 -28.23 -3.64 6.03
CA PHE A 236 -26.87 -3.20 5.69
C PHE A 236 -26.53 -3.44 4.22
N TYR A 237 -27.00 -4.55 3.64
CA TYR A 237 -26.76 -4.86 2.24
C TYR A 237 -27.78 -4.25 1.27
N ASN A 238 -29.05 -4.11 1.68
CA ASN A 238 -30.16 -3.86 0.76
C ASN A 238 -30.86 -2.51 0.94
N ASP A 239 -30.68 -1.84 2.07
CA ASP A 239 -31.36 -0.58 2.36
C ASP A 239 -30.39 0.60 2.41
N PRO A 240 -30.31 1.41 1.34
CA PRO A 240 -29.44 2.58 1.31
C PRO A 240 -29.75 3.60 2.42
N SER A 241 -31.00 3.70 2.88
CA SER A 241 -31.39 4.63 3.94
C SER A 241 -30.81 4.18 5.27
N TYR A 242 -30.90 2.90 5.56
CA TYR A 242 -30.28 2.30 6.75
C TYR A 242 -28.75 2.37 6.68
N TYR A 243 -28.18 2.02 5.54
CA TYR A 243 -26.72 2.06 5.34
C TYR A 243 -26.15 3.47 5.56
N ASN A 244 -26.89 4.51 5.14
CA ASN A 244 -26.48 5.90 5.28
C ASN A 244 -26.96 6.57 6.58
N ASP A 245 -27.58 5.82 7.50
CA ASP A 245 -27.93 6.35 8.82
C ASP A 245 -26.67 6.72 9.58
N LYS A 246 -26.59 7.99 9.98
CA LYS A 246 -25.46 8.53 10.76
C LYS A 246 -25.24 7.85 12.13
N ASN A 247 -26.26 7.14 12.64
CA ASN A 247 -26.19 6.41 13.89
C ASN A 247 -25.83 4.92 13.69
N LEU A 248 -25.68 4.47 12.44
CA LEU A 248 -25.29 3.09 12.17
C LEU A 248 -23.86 2.85 12.64
N ILE A 249 -23.70 1.97 13.60
CA ILE A 249 -22.41 1.46 14.06
C ILE A 249 -22.30 0.01 13.61
N ARG A 250 -21.28 -0.29 12.80
CA ARG A 250 -21.03 -1.64 12.29
C ARG A 250 -20.30 -2.47 13.35
N PRO A 251 -20.53 -3.80 13.40
CA PRO A 251 -19.88 -4.67 14.39
C PRO A 251 -18.37 -4.75 14.19
N TYR A 252 -17.90 -4.63 12.95
CA TYR A 252 -16.50 -4.72 12.60
C TYR A 252 -16.06 -3.55 11.74
N ARG A 253 -14.76 -3.30 11.79
CA ARG A 253 -14.01 -2.47 10.86
C ARG A 253 -13.02 -3.34 10.09
N VAL A 254 -12.55 -2.88 8.95
CA VAL A 254 -11.57 -3.60 8.15
C VAL A 254 -10.31 -2.77 8.05
N GLY A 255 -9.20 -3.34 8.49
CA GLY A 255 -7.87 -2.78 8.28
C GLY A 255 -7.23 -3.33 7.00
N MET A 256 -6.40 -2.53 6.38
CA MET A 256 -5.70 -2.87 5.14
C MET A 256 -4.20 -2.86 5.35
N SER A 257 -3.53 -3.95 4.98
CA SER A 257 -2.07 -4.01 4.86
C SER A 257 -1.61 -3.67 3.45
N CYS A 258 -0.31 -3.52 3.26
CA CYS A 258 0.27 -3.30 1.93
C CYS A 258 0.00 -4.47 0.98
N GLY A 259 -0.09 -5.70 1.51
CA GLY A 259 -0.41 -6.91 0.76
C GLY A 259 -1.72 -6.87 0.00
N PHE A 260 -2.70 -6.08 0.45
CA PHE A 260 -3.97 -5.91 -0.25
C PHE A 260 -3.79 -5.44 -1.70
N CYS A 261 -2.90 -4.47 -1.91
CA CYS A 261 -2.64 -3.91 -3.23
C CYS A 261 -1.51 -4.62 -3.98
N HIS A 262 -0.58 -5.24 -3.26
CA HIS A 262 0.71 -5.64 -3.81
C HIS A 262 0.99 -7.14 -3.76
N VAL A 263 0.16 -7.96 -3.15
CA VAL A 263 0.21 -9.41 -3.32
C VAL A 263 -0.60 -9.78 -4.56
N GLY A 264 -0.02 -10.62 -5.39
CA GLY A 264 -0.66 -11.09 -6.61
C GLY A 264 -0.18 -12.47 -7.03
N PRO A 265 -0.67 -12.99 -8.17
CA PRO A 265 -0.20 -14.25 -8.72
C PRO A 265 1.32 -14.25 -8.92
N ASN A 266 1.96 -15.35 -8.56
CA ASN A 266 3.38 -15.54 -8.80
C ASN A 266 3.64 -15.67 -10.31
N PRO A 267 4.44 -14.79 -10.93
CA PRO A 267 4.67 -14.81 -12.38
C PRO A 267 5.26 -16.13 -12.90
N THR A 268 6.04 -16.83 -12.07
CA THR A 268 6.68 -18.10 -12.44
C THR A 268 5.89 -19.34 -12.04
N ASN A 269 4.91 -19.19 -11.14
CA ASN A 269 4.02 -20.26 -10.69
C ASN A 269 2.60 -19.75 -10.42
N PRO A 270 1.90 -19.14 -11.40
CA PRO A 270 0.57 -18.59 -11.19
C PRO A 270 -0.46 -19.68 -10.86
N PRO A 271 -1.54 -19.34 -10.15
CA PRO A 271 -2.60 -20.29 -9.89
C PRO A 271 -3.30 -20.69 -11.19
N LYS A 272 -3.68 -21.98 -11.29
CA LYS A 272 -4.50 -22.45 -12.42
C LYS A 272 -5.89 -21.83 -12.40
N ASP A 273 -6.45 -21.69 -11.20
CA ASP A 273 -7.68 -20.97 -10.93
C ASP A 273 -7.36 -19.79 -9.99
N PRO A 274 -7.44 -18.55 -10.46
CA PRO A 274 -7.13 -17.39 -9.64
C PRO A 274 -8.08 -17.17 -8.47
N GLU A 275 -9.29 -17.76 -8.49
CA GLU A 275 -10.22 -17.69 -7.37
C GLU A 275 -9.84 -18.65 -6.24
N HIS A 276 -9.03 -19.68 -6.53
CA HIS A 276 -8.60 -20.69 -5.56
C HIS A 276 -7.07 -20.84 -5.54
N PRO A 277 -6.31 -19.78 -5.24
CA PRO A 277 -4.86 -19.86 -5.18
C PRO A 277 -4.40 -20.66 -3.96
N LYS A 278 -3.19 -21.22 -4.04
CA LYS A 278 -2.41 -21.67 -2.89
C LYS A 278 -1.34 -20.64 -2.57
N TRP A 279 -0.74 -20.67 -1.38
CA TRP A 279 0.34 -19.75 -1.03
C TRP A 279 1.52 -19.83 -2.01
N GLU A 280 1.88 -20.99 -2.52
CA GLU A 280 2.93 -21.17 -3.53
C GLU A 280 2.67 -20.46 -4.87
N ASN A 281 1.41 -20.13 -5.13
CA ASN A 281 0.99 -19.43 -6.34
C ASN A 281 0.97 -17.91 -6.21
N LEU A 282 1.38 -17.39 -5.05
CA LEU A 282 1.34 -15.96 -4.75
C LEU A 282 2.74 -15.39 -4.58
N SER A 283 2.90 -14.17 -5.00
CA SER A 283 4.10 -13.35 -4.79
C SER A 283 3.77 -12.14 -3.93
N SER A 284 4.63 -11.86 -2.96
CA SER A 284 4.55 -10.68 -2.12
C SER A 284 4.99 -9.39 -2.83
N ASN A 285 5.63 -9.52 -3.99
CA ASN A 285 6.29 -8.42 -4.71
C ASN A 285 5.87 -8.32 -6.17
N PRO A 286 4.59 -8.30 -6.51
CA PRO A 286 4.20 -8.01 -7.88
C PRO A 286 4.55 -6.56 -8.22
N GLY A 287 5.12 -6.35 -9.38
CA GLY A 287 5.45 -5.02 -9.90
C GLY A 287 4.22 -4.18 -10.27
N ALA A 288 3.04 -4.75 -10.21
CA ALA A 288 1.79 -4.13 -10.61
C ALA A 288 0.66 -4.45 -9.62
N GLN A 289 -0.32 -3.56 -9.56
CA GLN A 289 -1.54 -3.75 -8.78
C GLN A 289 -2.62 -4.37 -9.67
N TYR A 290 -3.31 -5.39 -9.18
CA TYR A 290 -4.28 -6.15 -9.95
C TYR A 290 -5.73 -5.78 -9.66
N PHE A 291 -6.02 -5.04 -8.59
CA PHE A 291 -7.39 -4.69 -8.24
C PHE A 291 -8.00 -3.62 -9.18
N TRP A 292 -9.30 -3.70 -9.36
CA TRP A 292 -10.07 -2.72 -10.10
C TRP A 292 -10.44 -1.54 -9.19
N ILE A 293 -9.76 -0.43 -9.37
CA ILE A 293 -9.95 0.76 -8.54
C ILE A 293 -11.40 1.25 -8.56
N ASP A 294 -11.99 1.39 -9.73
CA ASP A 294 -13.36 1.85 -9.91
C ASP A 294 -14.40 0.95 -9.24
N ARG A 295 -14.13 -0.36 -9.18
CA ARG A 295 -15.03 -1.33 -8.56
C ARG A 295 -14.89 -1.43 -7.06
N ILE A 296 -13.76 -1.01 -6.50
CA ILE A 296 -13.49 -1.04 -5.06
C ILE A 296 -13.79 0.30 -4.41
N PHE A 297 -13.40 1.39 -5.05
CA PHE A 297 -13.50 2.74 -4.48
C PHE A 297 -14.74 3.52 -4.93
N ILE A 298 -15.43 3.09 -6.01
CA ILE A 298 -16.64 3.76 -6.53
C ILE A 298 -17.67 2.72 -7.02
N TRP A 299 -17.69 1.53 -6.42
CA TRP A 299 -18.46 0.41 -6.93
C TRP A 299 -19.98 0.63 -6.97
N ASP A 300 -20.51 1.55 -6.18
CA ASP A 300 -21.95 1.96 -6.19
C ASP A 300 -22.10 3.43 -6.64
N GLY A 301 -21.12 3.96 -7.36
CA GLY A 301 -21.08 5.36 -7.77
C GLY A 301 -21.78 5.63 -9.10
N ASP A 302 -22.08 6.90 -9.33
CA ASP A 302 -22.54 7.38 -10.63
C ASP A 302 -21.43 7.24 -11.67
N HIS A 303 -21.65 6.39 -12.68
CA HIS A 303 -20.73 6.14 -13.78
C HIS A 303 -20.46 7.37 -14.65
N SER A 304 -21.31 8.38 -14.60
CA SER A 304 -21.10 9.66 -15.28
C SER A 304 -20.22 10.63 -14.47
N SER A 305 -19.95 10.31 -13.21
CA SER A 305 -19.17 11.18 -12.31
C SER A 305 -17.69 11.24 -12.70
N PHE A 306 -17.08 12.40 -12.47
CA PHE A 306 -15.64 12.57 -12.70
C PHE A 306 -14.77 11.58 -11.91
N PRO A 307 -15.01 11.31 -10.62
CA PRO A 307 -14.24 10.31 -9.89
C PRO A 307 -14.31 8.92 -10.51
N TYR A 308 -15.51 8.47 -10.94
CA TYR A 308 -15.66 7.20 -11.61
C TYR A 308 -14.85 7.16 -12.91
N GLN A 309 -14.99 8.17 -13.77
CA GLN A 309 -14.26 8.23 -15.03
C GLN A 309 -12.74 8.24 -14.81
N LEU A 310 -12.26 8.96 -13.82
CA LEU A 310 -10.84 9.00 -13.45
C LEU A 310 -10.32 7.61 -13.07
N PHE A 311 -11.02 6.91 -12.20
CA PHE A 311 -10.58 5.59 -11.73
C PHE A 311 -10.85 4.48 -12.74
N HIS A 312 -11.90 4.61 -13.55
CA HIS A 312 -12.23 3.62 -14.58
C HIS A 312 -11.19 3.55 -15.71
N THR A 313 -10.40 4.58 -15.93
CA THR A 313 -9.28 4.54 -16.89
C THR A 313 -8.11 3.70 -16.40
N SER A 314 -8.02 3.46 -15.10
CA SER A 314 -6.94 2.66 -14.50
C SER A 314 -7.25 1.16 -14.62
N ARG A 315 -6.44 0.44 -15.39
CA ARG A 315 -6.61 -0.99 -15.59
C ARG A 315 -5.81 -1.78 -14.56
N PRO A 316 -6.26 -2.99 -14.16
CA PRO A 316 -5.46 -3.89 -13.35
C PRO A 316 -4.08 -4.12 -13.95
N GLY A 317 -3.05 -4.08 -13.12
CA GLY A 317 -1.67 -4.20 -13.53
C GLY A 317 -1.03 -2.97 -14.20
N ALA A 318 -1.83 -1.93 -14.47
CA ALA A 318 -1.38 -0.71 -15.14
C ALA A 318 -1.96 0.55 -14.48
N LEU A 319 -1.88 0.61 -13.17
CA LEU A 319 -2.44 1.71 -12.40
C LEU A 319 -1.72 3.02 -12.73
N ASP A 320 -2.41 3.91 -13.43
CA ASP A 320 -1.91 5.25 -13.73
C ASP A 320 -2.35 6.23 -12.63
N THR A 321 -1.38 6.71 -11.87
CA THR A 321 -1.57 7.74 -10.85
C THR A 321 -1.00 9.09 -11.26
N SER A 322 -0.73 9.30 -12.55
CA SER A 322 -0.12 10.54 -13.06
C SER A 322 -0.96 11.79 -12.78
N LEU A 323 -2.28 11.62 -12.65
CA LEU A 323 -3.21 12.69 -12.30
C LEU A 323 -3.40 12.89 -10.78
N VAL A 324 -2.81 12.03 -9.97
CA VAL A 324 -2.94 12.05 -8.51
C VAL A 324 -1.57 12.38 -7.91
N SER A 325 -1.53 13.32 -6.98
CA SER A 325 -0.29 13.66 -6.29
C SER A 325 0.28 12.44 -5.55
N SER A 326 1.55 12.16 -5.74
CA SER A 326 2.26 11.09 -5.03
C SER A 326 2.31 11.29 -3.51
N ASP A 327 2.13 12.51 -3.06
CA ASP A 327 2.04 12.83 -1.63
C ASP A 327 0.76 12.30 -0.99
N TYR A 328 -0.26 12.03 -1.79
CA TYR A 328 -1.56 11.52 -1.33
C TYR A 328 -1.73 10.03 -1.63
N ILE A 329 -1.25 9.56 -2.77
CA ILE A 329 -1.31 8.15 -3.16
C ILE A 329 0.08 7.71 -3.62
N ASN A 330 0.87 7.16 -2.70
CA ASN A 330 2.23 6.74 -2.99
C ASN A 330 2.36 5.29 -3.44
N ASN A 331 1.34 4.44 -3.23
CA ASN A 331 1.46 3.00 -3.39
C ASN A 331 2.04 2.56 -4.76
N PRO A 332 1.52 2.96 -5.91
CA PRO A 332 2.05 2.51 -7.18
C PRO A 332 3.50 2.95 -7.41
N ARG A 333 3.85 4.14 -6.94
CA ARG A 333 5.20 4.71 -7.10
C ARG A 333 6.18 4.16 -6.09
N THR A 334 5.70 3.84 -4.88
CA THR A 334 6.49 3.13 -3.86
C THR A 334 6.91 1.76 -4.38
N MET A 335 6.03 1.05 -5.09
CA MET A 335 6.40 -0.23 -5.68
C MET A 335 7.47 -0.09 -6.75
N ASN A 336 7.41 0.94 -7.57
CA ASN A 336 8.50 1.24 -8.50
C ASN A 336 9.82 1.50 -7.76
N ALA A 337 9.77 2.15 -6.60
CA ALA A 337 10.96 2.41 -5.79
C ALA A 337 11.52 1.16 -5.09
N VAL A 338 10.67 0.21 -4.69
CA VAL A 338 11.10 -0.99 -3.95
C VAL A 338 11.34 -2.20 -4.84
N TYR A 339 10.78 -2.25 -6.03
CA TYR A 339 11.02 -3.33 -6.97
C TYR A 339 12.49 -3.38 -7.37
N ASN A 340 13.08 -4.55 -7.23
CA ASN A 340 14.54 -4.73 -7.38
C ASN A 340 15.37 -3.73 -6.55
N LEU A 341 15.00 -3.58 -5.30
CA LEU A 341 15.56 -2.58 -4.38
C LEU A 341 17.09 -2.62 -4.31
N GLY A 342 17.70 -3.80 -4.33
CA GLY A 342 19.17 -3.94 -4.27
C GLY A 342 19.89 -3.24 -5.41
N ALA A 343 19.42 -3.43 -6.65
CA ALA A 343 19.99 -2.77 -7.82
C ALA A 343 19.76 -1.26 -7.80
N ARG A 344 18.58 -0.82 -7.37
CA ARG A 344 18.27 0.62 -7.25
C ARG A 344 19.16 1.31 -6.23
N LEU A 345 19.41 0.68 -5.08
CA LEU A 345 20.31 1.23 -4.06
C LEU A 345 21.77 1.26 -4.54
N ALA A 346 22.21 0.23 -5.27
CA ALA A 346 23.55 0.23 -5.86
C ALA A 346 23.72 1.37 -6.87
N ASN A 347 22.72 1.60 -7.72
CA ASN A 347 22.71 2.73 -8.64
C ASN A 347 22.67 4.08 -7.91
N ALA A 348 21.86 4.22 -6.88
CA ALA A 348 21.82 5.43 -6.07
C ALA A 348 23.17 5.77 -5.44
N LYS A 349 23.90 4.78 -4.94
CA LYS A 349 25.28 4.98 -4.43
C LYS A 349 26.25 5.45 -5.52
N LYS A 350 26.10 4.92 -6.74
CA LYS A 350 26.95 5.28 -7.88
C LYS A 350 26.76 6.75 -8.31
N PHE A 351 25.52 7.22 -8.33
CA PHE A 351 25.18 8.58 -8.80
C PHE A 351 25.13 9.63 -7.69
N GLY A 352 25.29 9.22 -6.45
CA GLY A 352 25.35 10.09 -5.29
C GLY A 352 24.00 10.33 -4.62
N MET A 353 23.99 11.31 -3.72
CA MET A 353 22.84 11.65 -2.90
C MET A 353 22.10 12.85 -3.47
N GLU A 354 20.77 12.78 -3.45
CA GLU A 354 19.91 13.93 -3.76
C GLU A 354 19.28 14.50 -2.51
N LYS A 355 19.17 15.82 -2.46
CA LYS A 355 18.31 16.48 -1.48
C LYS A 355 16.86 16.24 -1.85
N LEU A 356 16.04 15.97 -0.84
CA LEU A 356 14.60 15.85 -1.01
C LEU A 356 13.98 17.20 -1.35
N ILE A 357 12.98 17.16 -2.21
CA ILE A 357 12.13 18.33 -2.45
C ILE A 357 11.41 18.70 -1.16
N GLY A 358 11.42 19.97 -0.82
CA GLY A 358 10.86 20.44 0.42
C GLY A 358 11.69 20.13 1.66
N GLY A 359 12.65 19.22 1.58
CA GLY A 359 13.65 18.94 2.60
C GLY A 359 13.24 19.27 4.02
N ASN A 360 13.99 20.18 4.64
CA ASN A 360 13.72 20.59 6.02
C ASN A 360 12.45 21.41 6.22
N VAL A 361 11.95 22.07 5.18
CA VAL A 361 10.84 23.00 5.30
C VAL A 361 9.52 22.32 5.02
N ASP A 362 9.41 21.64 3.88
CA ASP A 362 8.12 21.20 3.37
C ASP A 362 7.85 19.71 3.62
N ASN A 363 8.89 18.93 3.94
CA ASN A 363 8.77 17.49 4.09
C ASN A 363 9.53 16.96 5.32
N LYS A 364 9.29 17.54 6.46
CA LYS A 364 9.95 17.19 7.73
C LYS A 364 9.78 15.72 8.11
N GLN A 365 8.67 15.10 7.75
CA GLN A 365 8.45 13.68 8.00
C GLN A 365 9.46 12.75 7.31
N LEU A 366 10.08 13.19 6.24
CA LEU A 366 11.10 12.40 5.55
C LEU A 366 12.51 12.68 6.08
N ASN A 367 12.76 13.92 6.52
CA ASN A 367 14.06 14.35 6.98
C ASN A 367 14.44 13.80 8.35
N GLU A 368 13.47 13.44 9.16
CA GLU A 368 13.67 12.90 10.51
C GLU A 368 13.66 11.37 10.54
N TYR A 369 13.69 10.71 9.36
CA TYR A 369 13.28 9.34 9.28
C TYR A 369 14.37 8.29 9.46
N ALA A 370 15.60 8.53 9.38
CA ALA A 370 16.61 7.48 9.60
C ALA A 370 16.64 7.05 11.08
N PRO A 371 16.07 5.89 11.47
CA PRO A 371 16.16 5.43 12.85
C PRO A 371 17.61 5.16 13.19
N SER A 372 18.08 5.68 14.31
CA SER A 372 19.43 5.44 14.80
C SER A 372 19.64 3.92 14.98
N GLY A 373 20.73 3.40 14.43
CA GLY A 373 21.06 1.98 14.49
C GLY A 373 20.31 1.08 13.50
N SER A 374 19.52 1.64 12.58
CA SER A 374 18.94 0.88 11.48
C SER A 374 20.07 0.34 10.57
N PRO A 375 20.02 -0.95 10.15
CA PRO A 375 20.97 -1.50 9.20
C PRO A 375 21.01 -0.76 7.85
N LEU A 376 19.94 -0.01 7.55
CA LEU A 376 19.79 0.74 6.31
C LEU A 376 19.99 2.24 6.50
N ASN A 377 20.50 2.67 7.66
CA ASN A 377 20.73 4.08 7.98
C ASN A 377 21.68 4.77 6.98
N ASP A 378 22.59 4.03 6.38
CA ASP A 378 23.53 4.56 5.39
C ASP A 378 22.87 5.05 4.11
N PHE A 379 21.63 4.65 3.85
CA PHE A 379 20.84 5.13 2.70
C PHE A 379 20.16 6.47 2.96
N PHE A 380 20.22 6.95 4.19
CA PHE A 380 19.72 8.25 4.57
C PHE A 380 20.81 9.08 5.22
N THR A 381 20.97 10.28 4.77
CA THR A 381 21.82 11.27 5.43
C THR A 381 20.93 12.39 5.91
N ALA A 382 20.82 12.50 7.22
CA ALA A 382 20.06 13.59 7.81
C ALA A 382 20.66 14.96 7.41
N PRO A 383 19.84 15.99 7.22
CA PRO A 383 18.40 15.96 7.45
C PRO A 383 17.55 15.55 6.24
N ASP A 384 18.01 15.66 5.02
CA ASP A 384 17.14 15.60 3.84
C ASP A 384 17.83 15.11 2.56
N THR A 385 18.80 14.23 2.70
CA THR A 385 19.52 13.67 1.56
C THR A 385 19.28 12.17 1.48
N VAL A 386 18.95 11.66 0.28
CA VAL A 386 18.74 10.23 0.02
C VAL A 386 19.55 9.78 -1.18
N PHE A 387 19.94 8.51 -1.19
CA PHE A 387 20.57 7.88 -2.34
C PHE A 387 19.50 7.35 -3.28
N THR A 388 19.17 8.10 -4.32
CA THR A 388 18.22 7.67 -5.34
C THR A 388 18.38 8.46 -6.62
N PRO A 389 18.40 7.80 -7.79
CA PRO A 389 18.28 8.50 -9.05
C PRO A 389 16.84 8.99 -9.24
N ARG A 390 16.66 10.13 -9.86
CA ARG A 390 15.36 10.61 -10.30
C ARG A 390 14.98 9.97 -11.60
N VAL A 391 13.89 9.26 -11.60
CA VAL A 391 13.40 8.54 -12.79
C VAL A 391 12.01 9.02 -13.18
N LEU A 392 11.18 9.44 -12.23
CA LEU A 392 9.80 9.84 -12.47
C LEU A 392 9.63 11.36 -12.52
N LYS A 393 8.68 11.80 -13.32
CA LYS A 393 8.39 13.21 -13.60
C LYS A 393 8.13 14.05 -12.34
N ASP A 394 7.44 13.49 -11.38
CA ASP A 394 7.11 14.19 -10.14
C ASP A 394 8.19 14.07 -9.06
N GLY A 395 9.31 13.42 -9.37
CA GLY A 395 10.39 13.21 -8.42
C GLY A 395 10.04 12.24 -7.28
N SER A 396 9.01 11.41 -7.43
CA SER A 396 8.59 10.48 -6.37
C SER A 396 9.70 9.51 -5.95
N ASP A 397 10.59 9.16 -6.87
CA ASP A 397 11.77 8.34 -6.57
C ASP A 397 12.83 9.07 -5.75
N SER A 398 12.77 10.39 -5.64
CA SER A 398 13.74 11.19 -4.89
C SER A 398 13.64 11.03 -3.37
N VAL A 399 12.57 10.41 -2.87
CA VAL A 399 12.43 10.13 -1.43
C VAL A 399 13.22 8.90 -0.98
N GLY A 400 13.77 8.11 -1.91
CA GLY A 400 14.47 6.88 -1.61
C GLY A 400 13.58 5.75 -1.12
N ALA A 401 14.11 4.54 -1.11
CA ALA A 401 13.33 3.35 -0.82
C ALA A 401 12.79 3.33 0.62
N LEU A 402 13.61 3.62 1.61
CA LEU A 402 13.15 3.63 3.01
C LEU A 402 12.18 4.77 3.28
N GLY A 403 12.43 5.96 2.74
CA GLY A 403 11.51 7.07 2.84
C GLY A 403 10.14 6.74 2.22
N ALA A 404 10.14 6.09 1.06
CA ALA A 404 8.92 5.64 0.41
C ALA A 404 8.15 4.61 1.25
N LEU A 405 8.83 3.61 1.80
CA LEU A 405 8.21 2.61 2.67
C LEU A 405 7.54 3.24 3.89
N ASN A 406 8.24 4.13 4.58
CA ASN A 406 7.65 4.80 5.74
C ASN A 406 6.54 5.75 5.39
N ARG A 407 6.67 6.45 4.29
CA ARG A 407 5.63 7.35 3.86
C ARG A 407 4.31 6.63 3.59
N VAL A 408 4.37 5.41 3.06
CA VAL A 408 3.18 4.57 2.91
C VAL A 408 2.56 4.28 4.28
N PHE A 409 3.34 3.88 5.26
CA PHE A 409 2.81 3.64 6.60
C PHE A 409 2.28 4.91 7.26
N VAL A 410 2.93 6.06 7.07
CA VAL A 410 2.39 7.35 7.53
C VAL A 410 1.07 7.66 6.89
N ASN A 411 0.96 7.50 5.59
CA ASN A 411 -0.23 7.90 4.85
C ASN A 411 -1.39 6.91 5.04
N ILE A 412 -1.10 5.63 5.20
CA ILE A 412 -2.13 4.58 5.33
C ILE A 412 -2.37 4.23 6.80
N GLY A 413 -1.31 4.21 7.61
CA GLY A 413 -1.33 3.55 8.92
C GLY A 413 -1.80 4.40 10.07
N LEU A 414 -1.71 5.72 9.99
CA LEU A 414 -1.65 6.40 11.25
C LEU A 414 -2.80 7.31 11.56
N PHE A 415 -3.46 7.89 10.61
CA PHE A 415 -4.20 9.06 11.02
C PHE A 415 -5.46 9.28 10.27
N SER A 416 -6.38 8.39 10.58
CA SER A 416 -7.69 8.46 10.02
C SER A 416 -8.29 9.85 10.11
N GLU A 417 -8.35 10.44 11.28
CA GLU A 417 -9.08 11.68 11.46
C GLU A 417 -8.31 12.87 10.92
N GLU A 418 -7.03 12.97 11.27
CA GLU A 418 -6.20 14.08 10.86
C GLU A 418 -5.93 14.05 9.37
N TRP A 419 -5.60 12.86 8.85
CA TRP A 419 -5.32 12.67 7.44
C TRP A 419 -6.56 12.92 6.58
N THR A 420 -7.73 12.43 6.97
CA THR A 420 -8.98 12.67 6.22
C THR A 420 -9.41 14.13 6.25
N GLN A 421 -9.12 14.87 7.29
CA GLN A 421 -9.38 16.32 7.29
C GLN A 421 -8.51 17.10 6.31
N HIS A 422 -7.32 16.60 6.05
CA HIS A 422 -6.37 17.20 5.12
C HIS A 422 -6.47 16.63 3.70
N PHE A 423 -6.98 15.42 3.55
CA PHE A 423 -6.96 14.66 2.30
C PHE A 423 -7.94 15.15 1.24
N ASN A 424 -8.60 16.25 1.39
CA ASN A 424 -9.63 16.63 0.43
C ASN A 424 -9.38 17.91 -0.36
N PRO A 425 -8.31 18.01 -1.16
CA PRO A 425 -8.10 19.17 -2.01
C PRO A 425 -9.14 19.30 -3.13
N LEU A 426 -9.74 18.17 -3.58
CA LEU A 426 -10.76 18.17 -4.62
C LEU A 426 -12.14 18.62 -4.12
N LEU A 427 -12.39 18.47 -2.84
CA LEU A 427 -13.68 18.79 -2.22
C LEU A 427 -13.61 20.02 -1.31
N GLY A 428 -12.55 20.82 -1.41
CA GLY A 428 -12.39 22.03 -0.62
C GLY A 428 -11.95 21.80 0.82
N GLY A 429 -11.33 20.66 1.10
CA GLY A 429 -10.70 20.38 2.40
C GLY A 429 -9.54 21.33 2.69
N LYS A 430 -9.04 21.25 3.90
CA LYS A 430 -7.84 22.01 4.29
C LYS A 430 -6.65 21.56 3.46
N PRO A 431 -5.71 22.44 3.13
CA PRO A 431 -4.46 22.06 2.51
C PRO A 431 -3.80 20.94 3.33
N VAL A 432 -3.27 19.92 2.65
CA VAL A 432 -2.50 18.88 3.32
C VAL A 432 -1.25 19.53 3.91
N THR A 433 -1.12 19.42 5.22
CA THR A 433 0.07 19.83 5.93
C THR A 433 0.90 18.58 6.26
N PRO A 434 2.22 18.63 6.11
CA PRO A 434 3.07 17.51 6.52
C PRO A 434 2.85 17.18 8.00
N ILE A 435 2.68 15.90 8.30
CA ILE A 435 2.65 15.43 9.68
C ILE A 435 4.09 15.34 10.18
N SER A 436 4.37 15.97 11.30
CA SER A 436 5.69 15.92 11.91
C SER A 436 6.00 14.52 12.44
N ILE A 437 7.08 13.90 11.98
CA ILE A 437 7.58 12.63 12.51
C ILE A 437 7.79 12.71 14.01
N LYS A 438 8.33 13.81 14.49
CA LYS A 438 8.56 14.07 15.91
C LYS A 438 7.26 14.00 16.72
N THR A 439 6.17 14.57 16.19
CA THR A 439 4.84 14.47 16.80
C THR A 439 4.30 13.03 16.76
N SER A 440 4.45 12.35 15.62
CA SER A 440 4.04 10.96 15.44
C SER A 440 4.77 10.02 16.39
N ARG A 441 6.09 10.12 16.48
CA ARG A 441 6.91 9.36 17.45
C ARG A 441 6.49 9.60 18.89
N LYS A 442 6.12 10.83 19.25
CA LYS A 442 5.67 11.15 20.60
C LYS A 442 4.30 10.56 20.92
N ASN A 443 3.37 10.64 19.97
CA ASN A 443 1.94 10.52 20.23
C ASN A 443 1.30 9.24 19.67
N SER A 444 2.02 8.46 18.86
CA SER A 444 1.47 7.24 18.25
C SER A 444 2.29 6.01 18.61
N ALA A 445 1.65 5.04 19.26
CA ALA A 445 2.26 3.75 19.56
C ALA A 445 2.37 2.88 18.30
N TYR A 446 1.37 2.94 17.41
CA TYR A 446 1.43 2.25 16.12
C TYR A 446 2.54 2.78 15.22
N TRP A 447 2.77 4.10 15.20
CA TRP A 447 3.91 4.66 14.48
C TRP A 447 5.23 4.09 14.99
N GLN A 448 5.44 4.13 16.28
CA GLN A 448 6.69 3.68 16.89
C GLN A 448 6.93 2.18 16.63
N ALA A 449 5.86 1.36 16.77
CA ALA A 449 5.92 -0.06 16.45
C ALA A 449 6.26 -0.29 14.96
N ASN A 450 5.64 0.46 14.06
CA ASN A 450 5.88 0.38 12.65
C ASN A 450 7.31 0.80 12.27
N GLU A 451 7.78 1.91 12.80
CA GLU A 451 9.13 2.42 12.57
C GLU A 451 10.20 1.40 12.96
N SER A 452 10.00 0.69 14.06
CA SER A 452 10.91 -0.38 14.51
C SER A 452 10.94 -1.59 13.55
N GLN A 453 9.89 -1.80 12.78
CA GLN A 453 9.75 -2.93 11.86
C GLN A 453 10.21 -2.63 10.43
N THR A 454 10.24 -1.36 10.05
CA THR A 454 10.59 -0.94 8.68
C THR A 454 11.95 -1.45 8.19
N PRO A 455 13.00 -1.54 9.01
CA PRO A 455 14.25 -2.16 8.57
C PRO A 455 14.10 -3.61 8.13
N ASN A 456 13.25 -4.39 8.81
CA ASN A 456 12.99 -5.78 8.43
C ASN A 456 12.19 -5.86 7.12
N LEU A 457 11.23 -4.94 6.91
CA LEU A 457 10.50 -4.83 5.66
C LEU A 457 11.44 -4.51 4.49
N ALA A 458 12.39 -3.60 4.68
CA ALA A 458 13.38 -3.29 3.67
C ALA A 458 14.33 -4.48 3.39
N LEU A 459 14.76 -5.20 4.42
CA LEU A 459 15.55 -6.44 4.27
C LEU A 459 14.76 -7.51 3.51
N PHE A 460 13.47 -7.64 3.79
CA PHE A 460 12.59 -8.54 3.04
C PHE A 460 12.60 -8.22 1.54
N PHE A 461 12.44 -6.98 1.15
CA PHE A 461 12.49 -6.60 -0.27
C PHE A 461 13.88 -6.77 -0.88
N LEU A 462 14.93 -6.43 -0.16
CA LEU A 462 16.31 -6.63 -0.64
C LEU A 462 16.60 -8.09 -0.99
N ALA A 463 16.04 -9.02 -0.24
CA ALA A 463 16.27 -10.44 -0.45
C ALA A 463 15.27 -11.07 -1.44
N SER A 464 14.01 -10.66 -1.43
CA SER A 464 12.92 -11.32 -2.18
C SER A 464 12.53 -10.62 -3.48
N ALA A 465 12.65 -9.28 -3.56
CA ALA A 465 12.21 -8.51 -4.72
C ALA A 465 13.27 -8.53 -5.83
N LYS A 466 13.35 -9.64 -6.55
CA LYS A 466 14.26 -9.83 -7.69
C LYS A 466 13.45 -9.89 -8.99
N PRO A 467 14.05 -9.48 -10.12
CA PRO A 467 13.42 -9.61 -11.42
C PRO A 467 13.08 -11.06 -11.75
N ASP A 468 11.87 -11.30 -12.17
CA ASP A 468 11.46 -12.57 -12.78
C ASP A 468 11.87 -12.60 -14.25
N TYR A 469 12.26 -13.78 -14.72
CA TYR A 469 12.59 -13.96 -16.13
C TYR A 469 11.39 -14.59 -16.87
N LEU A 470 11.01 -14.00 -18.00
CA LEU A 470 9.92 -14.50 -18.83
C LEU A 470 10.08 -15.99 -19.19
N LYS A 471 11.32 -16.45 -19.42
CA LYS A 471 11.61 -17.87 -19.70
C LYS A 471 11.17 -18.82 -18.59
N ASN A 472 11.10 -18.34 -17.34
CA ASN A 472 10.69 -19.13 -16.18
C ASN A 472 9.17 -19.14 -15.95
N ALA A 473 8.45 -18.24 -16.65
CA ALA A 473 6.98 -18.23 -16.60
C ALA A 473 6.40 -19.41 -17.39
N PRO A 474 5.21 -19.90 -17.07
CA PRO A 474 4.54 -20.93 -17.84
C PRO A 474 4.42 -20.53 -19.31
N ASN A 475 4.95 -21.37 -20.22
CA ASN A 475 5.06 -21.09 -21.64
C ASN A 475 5.89 -19.86 -22.03
N GLY A 476 6.63 -19.27 -21.10
CA GLY A 476 7.39 -18.04 -21.33
C GLY A 476 8.40 -18.13 -22.47
N GLU A 477 9.05 -19.29 -22.62
CA GLU A 477 10.00 -19.53 -23.72
C GLU A 477 9.38 -19.38 -25.11
N LYS A 478 8.08 -19.69 -25.27
CA LYS A 478 7.38 -19.53 -26.55
C LYS A 478 7.24 -18.06 -26.99
N HIS A 479 7.40 -17.14 -26.07
CA HIS A 479 7.31 -15.69 -26.31
C HIS A 479 8.69 -15.04 -26.48
N LEU A 480 9.76 -15.81 -26.35
CA LEU A 480 11.11 -15.33 -26.56
C LEU A 480 11.52 -15.54 -28.02
N SER A 481 12.09 -14.49 -28.63
CA SER A 481 12.68 -14.61 -29.94
C SER A 481 14.12 -15.14 -29.84
N SER A 482 14.47 -16.09 -30.70
CA SER A 482 15.85 -16.50 -30.94
C SER A 482 16.47 -15.79 -32.17
N ASP A 483 15.68 -15.00 -32.88
CA ASP A 483 16.16 -14.24 -34.04
C ASP A 483 16.99 -13.03 -33.60
N ALA A 484 18.28 -13.09 -33.85
CA ALA A 484 19.24 -12.06 -33.47
C ALA A 484 18.94 -10.69 -34.13
N ALA A 485 18.37 -10.67 -35.36
CA ALA A 485 18.01 -9.42 -36.01
C ALA A 485 16.78 -8.78 -35.33
N VAL A 486 15.79 -9.57 -34.94
CA VAL A 486 14.62 -9.11 -34.21
C VAL A 486 15.03 -8.57 -32.84
N LEU A 487 15.91 -9.27 -32.13
CA LEU A 487 16.40 -8.84 -30.80
C LEU A 487 17.21 -7.54 -30.92
N SER A 488 18.10 -7.43 -31.88
CA SER A 488 18.88 -6.21 -32.12
C SER A 488 17.98 -5.01 -32.47
N ARG A 489 16.99 -5.23 -33.33
CA ARG A 489 15.99 -4.22 -33.63
C ARG A 489 15.17 -3.82 -32.39
N GLY A 490 14.76 -4.79 -31.58
CA GLY A 490 14.04 -4.55 -30.32
C GLY A 490 14.86 -3.68 -29.37
N LYS A 491 16.15 -3.96 -29.18
CA LYS A 491 17.05 -3.12 -28.37
C LYS A 491 17.14 -1.69 -28.93
N THR A 492 17.23 -1.54 -30.25
CA THR A 492 17.27 -0.22 -30.89
C THR A 492 15.96 0.55 -30.62
N VAL A 493 14.80 -0.08 -30.83
CA VAL A 493 13.49 0.54 -30.58
C VAL A 493 13.35 0.93 -29.11
N PHE A 494 13.78 0.06 -28.20
CA PHE A 494 13.75 0.37 -26.76
C PHE A 494 14.61 1.59 -26.43
N ALA A 495 15.85 1.61 -26.91
CA ALA A 495 16.78 2.72 -26.69
C ALA A 495 16.25 4.07 -27.20
N GLU A 496 15.70 4.08 -28.42
CA GLU A 496 15.26 5.30 -29.07
C GLU A 496 13.89 5.81 -28.60
N THR A 497 13.04 4.93 -28.08
CA THR A 497 11.64 5.26 -27.80
C THR A 497 11.26 5.10 -26.34
N CYS A 498 11.65 4.00 -25.69
CA CYS A 498 11.13 3.59 -24.38
C CYS A 498 12.07 3.96 -23.23
N ALA A 499 13.39 3.87 -23.44
CA ALA A 499 14.41 3.94 -22.41
C ALA A 499 14.41 5.28 -21.65
N ARG A 500 14.04 6.37 -22.26
CA ARG A 500 13.93 7.68 -21.63
C ARG A 500 12.98 7.73 -20.42
N CYS A 501 12.01 6.79 -20.39
CA CYS A 501 11.06 6.65 -19.28
C CYS A 501 11.24 5.34 -18.50
N HIS A 502 11.69 4.28 -19.20
CA HIS A 502 11.68 2.91 -18.69
C HIS A 502 13.06 2.33 -18.40
N SER A 503 14.12 3.11 -18.47
CA SER A 503 15.46 2.66 -18.08
C SER A 503 15.96 3.38 -16.82
N SER A 504 16.52 2.62 -15.88
CA SER A 504 17.28 3.15 -14.76
C SER A 504 18.72 3.51 -15.15
N LYS A 505 19.20 3.02 -16.30
CA LYS A 505 20.52 3.33 -16.86
C LYS A 505 20.34 4.37 -17.97
N LEU A 506 20.80 5.58 -17.71
CA LEU A 506 20.71 6.70 -18.63
C LEU A 506 22.11 7.21 -18.99
N PRO A 507 22.27 7.93 -20.12
CA PRO A 507 23.51 8.65 -20.41
C PRO A 507 23.92 9.58 -19.27
N GLU A 508 25.21 9.68 -18.98
CA GLU A 508 25.72 10.51 -17.87
C GLU A 508 25.23 11.97 -17.92
N LYS A 509 25.12 12.52 -19.10
CA LYS A 509 24.57 13.87 -19.31
C LYS A 509 23.15 14.02 -18.75
N SER A 510 22.34 12.94 -18.71
CA SER A 510 20.99 12.97 -18.14
C SER A 510 20.97 13.46 -16.70
N TYR A 511 21.96 13.08 -15.91
CA TYR A 511 22.04 13.42 -14.48
C TYR A 511 22.46 14.88 -14.24
N THR A 512 23.07 15.52 -15.23
CA THR A 512 23.47 16.93 -15.12
C THR A 512 22.26 17.88 -15.12
N PHE A 513 21.12 17.41 -15.61
CA PHE A 513 19.88 18.20 -15.62
C PHE A 513 19.21 18.30 -14.26
N PHE A 514 19.64 17.50 -13.28
CA PHE A 514 19.09 17.49 -11.93
C PHE A 514 20.16 17.84 -10.89
N PRO A 515 20.75 19.04 -10.93
CA PRO A 515 21.71 19.47 -9.93
C PRO A 515 21.03 19.62 -8.56
N THR A 516 21.82 19.69 -7.50
CA THR A 516 21.39 19.78 -6.10
C THR A 516 20.32 20.87 -5.82
N GLY A 517 20.26 21.94 -6.63
CA GLY A 517 19.26 22.99 -6.50
C GLY A 517 17.96 22.77 -7.28
N CYS A 518 17.82 21.63 -7.96
CA CYS A 518 16.67 21.34 -8.82
C CYS A 518 15.52 20.72 -8.03
N VAL A 519 14.91 21.49 -7.13
CA VAL A 519 13.87 21.05 -6.18
C VAL A 519 12.71 22.05 -6.15
N GLY A 520 11.58 21.62 -5.61
CA GLY A 520 10.39 22.48 -5.48
C GLY A 520 9.92 23.03 -6.83
N LYS A 521 9.71 24.31 -6.91
CA LYS A 521 9.27 25.01 -8.16
C LYS A 521 10.25 24.86 -9.33
N ASP A 522 11.52 24.67 -9.05
CA ASP A 522 12.55 24.57 -10.08
C ASP A 522 12.65 23.17 -10.68
N TYR A 523 12.06 22.17 -10.05
CA TYR A 523 12.06 20.80 -10.51
C TYR A 523 11.49 20.64 -11.92
N LEU A 524 10.37 21.27 -12.21
CA LEU A 524 9.75 21.20 -13.55
C LEU A 524 10.65 21.79 -14.64
N THR A 525 11.38 22.86 -14.33
CA THR A 525 12.34 23.46 -15.26
C THR A 525 13.48 22.48 -15.58
N CYS A 526 14.02 21.81 -14.60
CA CYS A 526 15.07 20.80 -14.80
C CYS A 526 14.52 19.58 -15.54
N TRP A 527 13.33 19.14 -15.18
CA TRP A 527 12.65 18.06 -15.88
C TRP A 527 12.44 18.36 -17.37
N ASN A 528 11.99 19.58 -17.70
CA ASN A 528 11.79 19.97 -19.10
C ASN A 528 13.12 19.96 -19.86
N LYS A 529 14.21 20.45 -19.28
CA LYS A 529 15.55 20.40 -19.89
C LYS A 529 16.00 18.96 -20.16
N TYR A 530 15.78 18.06 -19.17
CA TYR A 530 16.06 16.65 -19.38
C TYR A 530 15.20 16.07 -20.50
N TRP A 531 13.92 16.42 -20.54
CA TRP A 531 12.98 15.90 -21.53
C TRP A 531 13.30 16.39 -22.94
N ASP A 532 13.72 17.64 -23.06
CA ASP A 532 14.23 18.21 -24.32
C ASP A 532 15.47 17.44 -24.80
N TYR A 533 16.42 17.19 -23.90
CA TYR A 533 17.60 16.39 -24.20
C TYR A 533 17.23 14.94 -24.57
N ALA A 534 16.32 14.30 -23.81
CA ALA A 534 15.89 12.93 -24.06
C ALA A 534 15.13 12.73 -25.39
N GLY A 535 14.74 13.80 -26.06
CA GLY A 535 14.21 13.82 -27.42
C GLY A 535 15.27 13.91 -28.50
N THR A 536 16.52 14.23 -28.18
CA THR A 536 17.59 14.46 -29.19
C THR A 536 18.19 13.17 -29.74
N ASP A 537 18.80 13.29 -30.92
CA ASP A 537 19.53 12.16 -31.51
C ASP A 537 20.81 11.82 -30.73
N GLU A 538 21.40 12.79 -30.03
CA GLU A 538 22.50 12.56 -29.09
C GLU A 538 22.06 11.58 -27.99
N PHE A 539 20.94 11.83 -27.30
CA PHE A 539 20.42 10.93 -26.29
C PHE A 539 20.14 9.54 -26.86
N LYS A 540 19.49 9.43 -27.99
CA LYS A 540 19.17 8.16 -28.63
C LYS A 540 20.43 7.35 -28.96
N LYS A 541 21.46 8.01 -29.47
CA LYS A 541 22.75 7.39 -29.77
C LYS A 541 23.40 6.85 -28.50
N ASP A 542 23.55 7.70 -27.48
CA ASP A 542 24.20 7.34 -26.22
C ASP A 542 23.40 6.24 -25.49
N MET A 543 22.07 6.33 -25.55
CA MET A 543 21.20 5.32 -24.94
C MET A 543 21.30 3.98 -25.66
N LYS A 544 21.46 3.99 -27.00
CA LYS A 544 21.68 2.78 -27.77
C LYS A 544 22.99 2.09 -27.37
N GLU A 545 24.05 2.84 -27.15
CA GLU A 545 25.33 2.29 -26.69
C GLU A 545 25.20 1.62 -25.29
N ILE A 546 24.33 2.17 -24.42
CA ILE A 546 24.05 1.58 -23.11
C ILE A 546 23.22 0.29 -23.26
N VAL A 547 22.15 0.32 -24.04
CA VAL A 547 21.21 -0.81 -24.20
C VAL A 547 21.85 -2.00 -24.94
N LEU A 548 22.81 -1.76 -25.81
CA LEU A 548 23.49 -2.82 -26.56
C LEU A 548 24.54 -3.56 -25.75
N LYS A 549 24.92 -3.09 -24.56
CA LYS A 549 25.86 -3.81 -23.69
C LYS A 549 25.24 -5.12 -23.18
N ASP A 550 26.04 -6.16 -23.09
CA ASP A 550 25.57 -7.50 -22.68
C ASP A 550 25.06 -7.55 -21.23
N ASP A 551 25.51 -6.63 -20.39
CA ASP A 551 25.11 -6.51 -19.00
C ASP A 551 23.96 -5.51 -18.77
N PHE A 552 23.33 -4.99 -19.83
CA PHE A 552 22.29 -3.97 -19.70
C PHE A 552 21.14 -4.39 -18.77
N LEU A 553 20.70 -5.64 -18.88
CA LEU A 553 19.59 -6.16 -18.06
C LEU A 553 20.05 -6.70 -16.71
N LYS A 554 21.33 -6.62 -16.37
CA LYS A 554 21.87 -7.27 -15.18
C LYS A 554 21.33 -6.68 -13.88
N ASP A 555 21.03 -5.39 -13.88
CA ASP A 555 20.63 -4.60 -12.72
C ASP A 555 19.58 -3.51 -13.07
N ASN A 556 18.77 -3.82 -14.06
CA ASN A 556 17.78 -2.87 -14.60
C ASN A 556 16.38 -3.18 -14.09
#